data_439e596e030bbfbc8e82bcede70f9a7a
#
_entry.id   439e596e030bbfbc8e82bcede70f9a7a
#
_cell.length_a   1.000
_cell.length_b   1.000
_cell.length_c   1.000
_cell.angle_alpha   90.00
_cell.angle_beta   90.00
_cell.angle_gamma   90.00
#
_symmetry.space_group_name_H-M   'P 1'
#
loop_
_entity.id
_entity.type
_entity.pdbx_description
1 polymer ?
#
loop_
_entity_poly.entity_id
_entity_poly.type
_entity_poly.pdbx_seq_one_letter_code
_entity_poly.pdbx_strand_id
1 'polypeptide(L)'
;MIRFGDQANGLRRLLRQAPPQVVSVATFGPDAVRWLAREARTGAAAGRQTVVFDEVGACGSLADAYALSARFDLLQAVDRHVGLESVCVEAGQGLNLFPAARMAKALVGADRILAARFAQTCQRLQAGADLWLVHARSSEDFVLSPLAAAAHRLVVVVEGNARSVTSAYSLIKQLAEGPWPQIDLALAGGRDSRDAEALIANLGAMVLAHSGLALRRINRLEASAAAAAMVSDEQERERFLERVLGFARRGSRTLAFEV
;
A
#
# COMPACT_ATOMS: atom_id res chain seq x y z
N MET A 1 11.48 14.35 10.04
CA MET A 1 10.95 15.69 9.74
C MET A 1 10.97 15.87 8.24
N ILE A 2 9.82 15.77 7.57
CA ILE A 2 9.74 16.14 6.16
C ILE A 2 10.19 17.62 6.13
N ARG A 3 11.44 17.87 5.75
CA ARG A 3 11.95 19.23 5.60
C ARG A 3 11.30 19.85 4.37
N PHE A 4 10.14 20.45 4.53
CA PHE A 4 9.44 21.23 3.51
C PHE A 4 10.21 22.49 3.07
N GLY A 5 11.42 22.72 3.56
CA GLY A 5 12.18 23.95 3.40
C GLY A 5 13.59 23.83 2.80
N ASP A 6 14.00 22.66 2.29
CA ASP A 6 15.29 22.56 1.58
C ASP A 6 15.15 23.10 0.15
N GLN A 7 16.00 24.07 -0.22
CA GLN A 7 16.01 24.67 -1.56
C GLN A 7 16.22 23.60 -2.65
N ALA A 8 16.96 22.52 -2.37
CA ALA A 8 17.10 21.38 -3.25
C ALA A 8 15.78 20.62 -3.42
N ASN A 9 14.93 20.56 -2.42
CA ASN A 9 13.56 20.01 -2.54
C ASN A 9 12.65 20.92 -3.39
N GLY A 10 12.79 22.22 -3.31
CA GLY A 10 12.09 23.16 -4.19
C GLY A 10 12.44 22.96 -5.67
N LEU A 11 13.73 22.81 -5.97
CA LEU A 11 14.21 22.51 -7.33
C LEU A 11 13.76 21.11 -7.80
N ARG A 12 13.84 20.10 -6.94
CA ARG A 12 13.32 18.77 -7.26
C ARG A 12 11.81 18.77 -7.51
N ARG A 13 11.04 19.60 -6.79
CA ARG A 13 9.59 19.80 -7.05
C ARG A 13 9.30 20.39 -8.41
N LEU A 14 10.10 21.35 -8.86
CA LEU A 14 9.98 21.97 -10.18
C LEU A 14 10.38 21.03 -11.33
N LEU A 15 11.29 20.10 -11.06
CA LEU A 15 11.80 19.12 -12.04
C LEU A 15 11.02 17.80 -12.01
N ARG A 16 10.22 17.51 -10.96
CA ARG A 16 9.41 16.31 -10.84
C ARG A 16 8.07 16.52 -11.52
N GLN A 17 7.93 15.97 -12.69
CA GLN A 17 6.67 15.97 -13.45
C GLN A 17 5.86 14.69 -13.26
N ALA A 18 6.43 13.62 -12.69
CA ALA A 18 5.75 12.34 -12.54
C ALA A 18 5.08 12.17 -11.16
N PRO A 19 3.84 11.64 -11.09
CA PRO A 19 3.19 11.26 -9.84
C PRO A 19 3.95 10.11 -9.15
N PRO A 20 3.80 9.93 -7.81
CA PRO A 20 4.39 8.79 -7.13
C PRO A 20 3.80 7.48 -7.67
N GLN A 21 4.65 6.47 -7.79
CA GLN A 21 4.17 5.12 -8.02
C GLN A 21 3.43 4.64 -6.78
N VAL A 22 2.22 4.09 -6.93
CA VAL A 22 1.44 3.55 -5.81
C VAL A 22 1.41 2.03 -5.88
N VAL A 23 1.90 1.39 -4.82
CA VAL A 23 1.93 -0.07 -4.67
C VAL A 23 1.27 -0.46 -3.36
N SER A 24 0.24 -1.29 -3.43
CA SER A 24 -0.34 -1.93 -2.25
C SER A 24 0.38 -3.23 -1.95
N VAL A 25 0.58 -3.51 -0.67
CA VAL A 25 1.24 -4.72 -0.21
C VAL A 25 0.40 -5.37 0.88
N ALA A 26 -0.14 -6.55 0.60
CA ALA A 26 -0.83 -7.39 1.59
C ALA A 26 0.17 -8.40 2.15
N THR A 27 0.35 -8.41 3.47
CA THR A 27 1.30 -9.29 4.16
C THR A 27 0.59 -10.36 4.96
N PHE A 28 1.05 -11.60 4.85
CA PHE A 28 0.49 -12.73 5.57
C PHE A 28 1.58 -13.39 6.44
N GLY A 29 1.70 -12.87 7.66
CA GLY A 29 2.64 -13.32 8.68
C GLY A 29 3.75 -12.33 8.99
N PRO A 30 4.48 -12.54 10.13
CA PRO A 30 5.47 -11.60 10.62
C PRO A 30 6.72 -11.48 9.73
N ASP A 31 7.12 -12.55 9.05
CA ASP A 31 8.22 -12.50 8.08
C ASP A 31 7.84 -11.69 6.84
N ALA A 32 6.57 -11.74 6.42
CA ALA A 32 6.05 -10.94 5.33
C ALA A 32 6.11 -9.44 5.67
N VAL A 33 5.77 -9.06 6.90
CA VAL A 33 5.91 -7.67 7.37
C VAL A 33 7.39 -7.24 7.40
N ARG A 34 8.28 -8.10 7.92
CA ARG A 34 9.74 -7.84 7.91
C ARG A 34 10.30 -7.71 6.48
N TRP A 35 9.78 -8.50 5.55
CA TRP A 35 10.12 -8.39 4.14
C TRP A 35 9.74 -7.00 3.60
N LEU A 36 8.50 -6.55 3.81
CA LEU A 36 8.03 -5.23 3.38
C LEU A 36 8.86 -4.10 4.02
N ALA A 37 9.14 -4.20 5.33
CA ALA A 37 9.97 -3.24 6.04
C ALA A 37 11.36 -3.09 5.42
N ARG A 38 12.00 -4.21 5.07
CA ARG A 38 13.30 -4.24 4.40
C ARG A 38 13.24 -3.64 2.99
N GLU A 39 12.21 -3.98 2.20
CA GLU A 39 12.05 -3.46 0.84
C GLU A 39 11.82 -1.94 0.83
N ALA A 40 11.01 -1.42 1.76
CA ALA A 40 10.78 0.01 1.91
C ALA A 40 12.08 0.77 2.25
N ARG A 41 12.89 0.23 3.18
CA ARG A 41 14.22 0.79 3.51
C ARG A 41 15.18 0.73 2.33
N THR A 42 15.19 -0.38 1.59
CA THR A 42 16.06 -0.54 0.41
C THR A 42 15.69 0.49 -0.67
N GLY A 43 14.41 0.72 -0.90
CA GLY A 43 13.93 1.75 -1.82
C GLY A 43 14.37 3.15 -1.41
N ALA A 44 14.27 3.49 -0.13
CA ALA A 44 14.69 4.77 0.41
C ALA A 44 16.24 4.94 0.35
N ALA A 45 17.00 3.90 0.67
CA ALA A 45 18.45 3.90 0.58
C ALA A 45 18.96 4.09 -0.88
N ALA A 46 18.17 3.67 -1.86
CA ALA A 46 18.41 3.94 -3.28
C ALA A 46 18.05 5.39 -3.70
N GLY A 47 17.78 6.27 -2.75
CA GLY A 47 17.51 7.70 -2.97
C GLY A 47 16.04 8.04 -3.28
N ARG A 48 15.11 7.06 -3.24
CA ARG A 48 13.69 7.31 -3.47
C ARG A 48 13.03 7.87 -2.22
N GLN A 49 12.27 8.95 -2.36
CA GLN A 49 11.41 9.46 -1.30
C GLN A 49 10.19 8.55 -1.20
N THR A 50 10.13 7.76 -0.14
CA THR A 50 9.09 6.74 0.05
C THR A 50 8.13 7.18 1.17
N VAL A 51 6.85 7.18 0.87
CA VAL A 51 5.76 7.35 1.83
C VAL A 51 5.05 6.03 2.00
N VAL A 52 4.89 5.62 3.25
CA VAL A 52 4.16 4.40 3.61
C VAL A 52 2.88 4.77 4.33
N PHE A 53 1.74 4.29 3.84
CA PHE A 53 0.47 4.28 4.55
C PHE A 53 0.30 2.91 5.21
N ASP A 54 0.41 2.87 6.53
CA ASP A 54 0.30 1.62 7.29
C ASP A 54 -1.13 1.44 7.81
N GLU A 55 -1.92 0.66 7.09
CA GLU A 55 -3.32 0.36 7.43
C GLU A 55 -3.44 -0.76 8.47
N VAL A 56 -2.32 -1.41 8.82
CA VAL A 56 -2.30 -2.47 9.82
C VAL A 56 -2.18 -1.83 11.21
N GLY A 57 -3.04 -2.27 12.12
CA GLY A 57 -3.01 -1.78 13.51
C GLY A 57 -1.83 -2.33 14.31
N ALA A 58 -1.78 -2.02 15.60
CA ALA A 58 -0.64 -2.22 16.50
C ALA A 58 0.13 -3.54 16.34
N CYS A 59 -0.55 -4.68 16.19
CA CYS A 59 0.12 -5.95 15.97
C CYS A 59 0.37 -6.19 14.48
N GLY A 60 1.65 -6.30 14.09
CA GLY A 60 2.03 -6.54 12.69
C GLY A 60 2.09 -5.27 11.84
N SER A 61 2.09 -4.09 12.44
CA SER A 61 2.30 -2.82 11.74
C SER A 61 3.77 -2.66 11.32
N LEU A 62 4.02 -1.79 10.35
CA LEU A 62 5.39 -1.43 9.98
C LEU A 62 6.05 -0.57 11.07
N ALA A 63 5.28 0.24 11.79
CA ALA A 63 5.78 0.97 12.95
C ALA A 63 6.37 -0.01 13.98
N ASP A 64 5.64 -1.09 14.29
CA ASP A 64 6.10 -2.15 15.19
C ASP A 64 7.34 -2.87 14.62
N ALA A 65 7.34 -3.23 13.35
CA ALA A 65 8.48 -3.86 12.68
C ALA A 65 9.76 -3.00 12.68
N TYR A 66 9.62 -1.68 12.76
CA TYR A 66 10.71 -0.71 12.89
C TYR A 66 11.05 -0.36 14.34
N ALA A 67 10.33 -0.90 15.33
CA ALA A 67 10.41 -0.52 16.73
C ALA A 67 10.16 0.98 16.96
N LEU A 68 9.22 1.56 16.20
CA LEU A 68 8.84 2.95 16.27
C LEU A 68 7.48 3.10 16.95
N SER A 69 7.33 4.18 17.73
CA SER A 69 6.06 4.54 18.36
C SER A 69 5.29 5.54 17.50
N ALA A 70 4.06 5.20 17.16
CA ALA A 70 3.15 6.06 16.44
C ALA A 70 2.03 6.54 17.38
N ARG A 71 1.95 7.85 17.61
CA ARG A 71 0.96 8.44 18.54
C ARG A 71 -0.37 8.74 17.87
N PHE A 72 -0.32 9.15 16.60
CA PHE A 72 -1.48 9.63 15.86
C PHE A 72 -1.68 8.82 14.58
N ASP A 73 -2.93 8.74 14.12
CA ASP A 73 -3.32 8.14 12.84
C ASP A 73 -3.61 9.25 11.82
N LEU A 74 -3.45 8.95 10.55
CA LEU A 74 -3.67 9.87 9.44
C LEU A 74 -5.07 10.52 9.46
N LEU A 75 -6.09 9.80 9.97
CA LEU A 75 -7.44 10.34 10.14
C LEU A 75 -7.44 11.63 10.96
N GLN A 76 -6.63 11.70 12.03
CA GLN A 76 -6.58 12.88 12.88
C GLN A 76 -5.97 14.10 12.17
N ALA A 77 -5.05 13.89 11.23
CA ALA A 77 -4.54 14.98 10.40
C ALA A 77 -5.56 15.41 9.32
N VAL A 78 -6.26 14.44 8.72
CA VAL A 78 -7.32 14.72 7.74
C VAL A 78 -8.48 15.48 8.38
N ASP A 79 -8.85 15.15 9.62
CA ASP A 79 -9.84 15.87 10.43
C ASP A 79 -9.31 17.17 11.04
N ARG A 80 -8.04 17.52 10.79
CA ARG A 80 -7.40 18.75 11.26
C ARG A 80 -7.27 18.85 12.78
N HIS A 81 -7.29 17.73 13.49
CA HIS A 81 -7.04 17.70 14.93
C HIS A 81 -5.55 17.87 15.26
N VAL A 82 -4.68 17.41 14.35
CA VAL A 82 -3.22 17.55 14.49
C VAL A 82 -2.60 17.92 13.12
N GLY A 83 -1.39 18.45 13.12
CA GLY A 83 -0.63 18.66 11.89
C GLY A 83 -0.19 17.35 11.25
N LEU A 84 -0.03 17.34 9.92
CA LEU A 84 0.42 16.15 9.17
C LEU A 84 1.81 15.70 9.60
N GLU A 85 2.66 16.64 9.98
CA GLU A 85 4.01 16.40 10.54
C GLU A 85 3.97 15.66 11.88
N SER A 86 2.92 15.83 12.67
CA SER A 86 2.74 15.13 13.95
C SER A 86 2.33 13.66 13.78
N VAL A 87 1.75 13.33 12.64
CA VAL A 87 1.38 11.95 12.28
C VAL A 87 2.52 11.21 11.62
N CYS A 88 3.39 11.95 10.94
CA CYS A 88 4.53 11.38 10.22
C CYS A 88 5.54 10.78 11.19
N VAL A 89 5.86 9.51 11.01
CA VAL A 89 6.93 8.80 11.71
C VAL A 89 8.08 8.59 10.73
N GLU A 90 9.25 9.17 11.00
CA GLU A 90 10.44 8.99 10.18
C GLU A 90 11.06 7.62 10.48
N ALA A 91 10.96 6.70 9.51
CA ALA A 91 11.46 5.33 9.64
C ALA A 91 12.88 5.15 9.06
N GLY A 92 13.46 6.22 8.56
CA GLY A 92 14.80 6.31 7.97
C GLY A 92 14.90 7.47 6.99
N GLN A 93 16.11 7.75 6.53
CA GLN A 93 16.32 8.83 5.56
C GLN A 93 15.50 8.56 4.28
N GLY A 94 14.59 9.45 3.94
CA GLY A 94 13.73 9.32 2.77
C GLY A 94 12.58 8.31 2.94
N LEU A 95 12.34 7.80 4.15
CA LEU A 95 11.26 6.87 4.45
C LEU A 95 10.35 7.45 5.54
N ASN A 96 9.14 7.82 5.14
CA ASN A 96 8.13 8.41 6.01
C ASN A 96 6.92 7.48 6.14
N LEU A 97 6.55 7.14 7.35
CA LEU A 97 5.45 6.26 7.68
C LEU A 97 4.28 7.07 8.26
N PHE A 98 3.09 6.80 7.76
CA PHE A 98 1.83 7.35 8.24
C PHE A 98 0.94 6.21 8.71
N PRO A 99 0.70 6.06 10.03
CA PRO A 99 -0.31 5.13 10.52
C PRO A 99 -1.67 5.51 9.95
N ALA A 100 -2.35 4.56 9.32
CA ALA A 100 -3.56 4.82 8.55
C ALA A 100 -4.67 3.79 8.82
N ALA A 101 -4.57 3.00 9.89
CA ALA A 101 -5.54 1.96 10.21
C ALA A 101 -6.96 2.50 10.44
N ARG A 102 -7.08 3.67 11.08
CA ARG A 102 -8.36 4.35 11.31
C ARG A 102 -8.83 5.06 10.04
N MET A 103 -7.89 5.67 9.29
CA MET A 103 -8.20 6.31 8.01
C MET A 103 -8.74 5.31 7.00
N ALA A 104 -8.14 4.13 6.88
CA ALA A 104 -8.58 3.07 6.00
C ALA A 104 -10.05 2.66 6.26
N LYS A 105 -10.41 2.54 7.54
CA LYS A 105 -11.81 2.26 7.94
C LYS A 105 -12.75 3.42 7.63
N ALA A 106 -12.32 4.65 7.91
CA ALA A 106 -13.14 5.85 7.70
C ALA A 106 -13.36 6.14 6.20
N LEU A 107 -12.46 5.70 5.32
CA LEU A 107 -12.65 5.82 3.87
C LEU A 107 -13.80 4.94 3.35
N VAL A 108 -14.10 3.83 4.03
CA VAL A 108 -15.27 3.02 3.71
C VAL A 108 -16.51 3.81 4.13
N GLY A 109 -17.27 4.32 3.16
CA GLY A 109 -18.44 5.16 3.45
C GLY A 109 -18.14 6.63 3.76
N ALA A 110 -16.95 7.11 3.38
CA ALA A 110 -16.56 8.50 3.57
C ALA A 110 -17.56 9.47 2.93
N ASP A 111 -17.99 10.48 3.69
CA ASP A 111 -18.75 11.58 3.16
C ASP A 111 -17.90 12.50 2.24
N ARG A 112 -18.54 13.47 1.61
CA ARG A 112 -17.87 14.39 0.69
C ARG A 112 -16.79 15.24 1.37
N ILE A 113 -16.98 15.57 2.65
CA ILE A 113 -16.06 16.43 3.40
C ILE A 113 -14.78 15.66 3.73
N LEU A 114 -14.92 14.45 4.29
CA LEU A 114 -13.79 13.57 4.59
C LEU A 114 -13.01 13.22 3.32
N ALA A 115 -13.74 12.87 2.25
CA ALA A 115 -13.15 12.56 0.95
C ALA A 115 -12.34 13.72 0.37
N ALA A 116 -12.85 14.96 0.42
CA ALA A 116 -12.15 16.15 -0.07
C ALA A 116 -10.92 16.47 0.79
N ARG A 117 -11.02 16.37 2.11
CA ARG A 117 -9.88 16.58 3.02
C ARG A 117 -8.79 15.54 2.82
N PHE A 118 -9.17 14.27 2.63
CA PHE A 118 -8.23 13.20 2.34
C PHE A 118 -7.52 13.44 1.00
N ALA A 119 -8.24 13.81 -0.06
CA ALA A 119 -7.66 14.15 -1.35
C ALA A 119 -6.66 15.33 -1.23
N GLN A 120 -7.00 16.38 -0.50
CA GLN A 120 -6.10 17.51 -0.21
C GLN A 120 -4.84 17.07 0.54
N THR A 121 -4.97 16.15 1.49
CA THR A 121 -3.83 15.59 2.24
C THR A 121 -2.94 14.78 1.30
N CYS A 122 -3.51 13.94 0.45
CA CYS A 122 -2.77 13.18 -0.56
C CYS A 122 -2.01 14.10 -1.52
N GLN A 123 -2.62 15.19 -2.02
CA GLN A 123 -1.93 16.16 -2.87
C GLN A 123 -0.70 16.78 -2.20
N ARG A 124 -0.78 17.07 -0.89
CA ARG A 124 0.36 17.58 -0.12
C ARG A 124 1.48 16.55 0.00
N LEU A 125 1.15 15.27 0.18
CA LEU A 125 2.11 14.16 0.30
C LEU A 125 2.75 13.80 -1.05
N GLN A 126 2.01 13.90 -2.15
CA GLN A 126 2.51 13.60 -3.50
C GLN A 126 3.69 14.50 -3.89
N ALA A 127 3.66 15.76 -3.50
CA ALA A 127 4.68 16.74 -3.90
C ALA A 127 6.11 16.42 -3.46
N GLY A 128 6.31 15.44 -2.59
CA GLY A 128 7.63 15.07 -2.05
C GLY A 128 7.97 13.58 -2.14
N ALA A 129 7.14 12.76 -2.79
CA ALA A 129 7.32 11.32 -2.82
C ALA A 129 7.54 10.77 -4.24
N ASP A 130 8.38 9.75 -4.36
CA ASP A 130 8.59 8.95 -5.58
C ASP A 130 7.76 7.68 -5.54
N LEU A 131 7.57 7.12 -4.35
CA LEU A 131 6.91 5.86 -4.11
C LEU A 131 5.93 5.98 -2.95
N TRP A 132 4.72 5.52 -3.17
CA TRP A 132 3.74 5.28 -2.12
C TRP A 132 3.54 3.79 -1.93
N LEU A 133 3.77 3.34 -0.72
CA LEU A 133 3.47 1.98 -0.30
C LEU A 133 2.23 2.01 0.61
N VAL A 134 1.23 1.23 0.27
CA VAL A 134 0.08 0.99 1.14
C VAL A 134 0.25 -0.39 1.75
N HIS A 135 0.61 -0.45 3.04
CA HIS A 135 0.61 -1.70 3.79
C HIS A 135 -0.85 -2.04 4.10
N ALA A 136 -1.43 -2.80 3.19
CA ALA A 136 -2.85 -3.05 3.17
C ALA A 136 -3.27 -3.99 4.29
N ARG A 137 -4.28 -3.59 5.05
CA ARG A 137 -5.01 -4.50 5.91
C ARG A 137 -5.99 -5.31 5.06
N SER A 138 -5.91 -6.62 5.13
CA SER A 138 -7.03 -7.47 4.74
C SER A 138 -7.99 -7.60 5.92
N SER A 139 -9.27 -7.31 5.72
CA SER A 139 -10.32 -7.64 6.69
C SER A 139 -10.49 -9.17 6.78
N GLU A 140 -11.27 -9.64 7.75
CA GLU A 140 -11.64 -11.06 7.85
C GLU A 140 -12.34 -11.56 6.56
N ASP A 141 -13.03 -10.66 5.88
CA ASP A 141 -13.67 -10.90 4.58
C ASP A 141 -12.75 -10.71 3.38
N PHE A 142 -11.45 -10.53 3.58
CA PHE A 142 -10.44 -10.30 2.55
C PHE A 142 -10.70 -9.07 1.66
N VAL A 143 -11.43 -8.09 2.15
CA VAL A 143 -11.70 -6.82 1.45
C VAL A 143 -10.58 -5.82 1.71
N LEU A 144 -10.04 -5.22 0.65
CA LEU A 144 -9.06 -4.15 0.75
C LEU A 144 -9.74 -2.80 0.98
N SER A 145 -9.04 -1.90 1.67
CA SER A 145 -9.48 -0.51 1.82
C SER A 145 -9.59 0.19 0.46
N PRO A 146 -10.36 1.29 0.36
CA PRO A 146 -10.40 2.11 -0.85
C PRO A 146 -9.03 2.60 -1.31
N LEU A 147 -8.12 2.92 -0.37
CA LEU A 147 -6.77 3.36 -0.68
C LEU A 147 -5.93 2.22 -1.27
N ALA A 148 -5.94 1.07 -0.61
CA ALA A 148 -5.23 -0.11 -1.11
C ALA A 148 -5.80 -0.60 -2.44
N ALA A 149 -7.12 -0.60 -2.61
CA ALA A 149 -7.80 -1.02 -3.82
C ALA A 149 -7.52 -0.11 -5.02
N ALA A 150 -7.23 1.16 -4.81
CA ALA A 150 -6.94 2.12 -5.88
C ALA A 150 -5.51 2.03 -6.43
N ALA A 151 -4.61 1.29 -5.80
CA ALA A 151 -3.23 1.15 -6.26
C ALA A 151 -3.14 0.51 -7.65
N HIS A 152 -2.08 0.87 -8.38
CA HIS A 152 -1.84 0.33 -9.72
C HIS A 152 -1.34 -1.12 -9.69
N ARG A 153 -0.80 -1.54 -8.55
CA ARG A 153 -0.17 -2.84 -8.36
C ARG A 153 -0.44 -3.33 -6.95
N LEU A 154 -0.78 -4.59 -6.81
CA LEU A 154 -0.86 -5.29 -5.54
C LEU A 154 0.27 -6.32 -5.45
N VAL A 155 1.00 -6.32 -4.35
CA VAL A 155 1.97 -7.36 -4.01
C VAL A 155 1.41 -8.15 -2.83
N VAL A 156 1.24 -9.44 -3.02
CA VAL A 156 0.86 -10.38 -1.97
C VAL A 156 2.12 -11.05 -1.46
N VAL A 157 2.43 -10.85 -0.18
CA VAL A 157 3.64 -11.38 0.46
C VAL A 157 3.24 -12.51 1.40
N VAL A 158 3.76 -13.70 1.14
CA VAL A 158 3.45 -14.91 1.89
C VAL A 158 4.70 -15.49 2.55
N GLU A 159 4.50 -16.20 3.64
CA GLU A 159 5.50 -17.06 4.25
C GLU A 159 5.38 -18.49 3.68
N GLY A 160 6.43 -19.28 3.79
CA GLY A 160 6.46 -20.68 3.35
C GLY A 160 5.68 -21.62 4.27
N ASN A 161 4.49 -21.22 4.73
CA ASN A 161 3.62 -22.07 5.54
C ASN A 161 2.18 -22.09 5.01
N ALA A 162 1.46 -23.16 5.29
CA ALA A 162 0.11 -23.40 4.77
C ALA A 162 -0.90 -22.31 5.13
N ARG A 163 -0.84 -21.77 6.37
CA ARG A 163 -1.76 -20.72 6.84
C ARG A 163 -1.63 -19.45 6.02
N SER A 164 -0.39 -18.99 5.82
CA SER A 164 -0.11 -17.80 5.03
C SER A 164 -0.58 -17.95 3.58
N VAL A 165 -0.28 -19.11 2.97
CA VAL A 165 -0.68 -19.43 1.59
C VAL A 165 -2.21 -19.50 1.45
N THR A 166 -2.92 -20.13 2.39
CA THR A 166 -4.38 -20.21 2.36
C THR A 166 -5.02 -18.83 2.47
N SER A 167 -4.54 -17.98 3.37
CA SER A 167 -5.04 -16.60 3.50
C SER A 167 -4.78 -15.77 2.25
N ALA A 168 -3.59 -15.90 1.66
CA ALA A 168 -3.26 -15.24 0.40
C ALA A 168 -4.14 -15.70 -0.76
N TYR A 169 -4.40 -17.02 -0.86
CA TYR A 169 -5.30 -17.57 -1.86
C TYR A 169 -6.71 -17.00 -1.74
N SER A 170 -7.24 -16.91 -0.52
CA SER A 170 -8.58 -16.36 -0.27
C SER A 170 -8.68 -14.90 -0.72
N LEU A 171 -7.67 -14.06 -0.39
CA LEU A 171 -7.61 -12.69 -0.86
C LEU A 171 -7.56 -12.63 -2.40
N ILE A 172 -6.65 -13.37 -3.03
CA ILE A 172 -6.45 -13.35 -4.48
C ILE A 172 -7.72 -13.82 -5.21
N LYS A 173 -8.36 -14.90 -4.73
CA LYS A 173 -9.61 -15.41 -5.28
C LYS A 173 -10.70 -14.34 -5.30
N GLN A 174 -10.88 -13.63 -4.20
CA GLN A 174 -11.88 -12.56 -4.11
C GLN A 174 -11.55 -11.38 -5.03
N LEU A 175 -10.27 -11.03 -5.16
CA LEU A 175 -9.83 -9.97 -6.04
C LEU A 175 -9.93 -10.34 -7.52
N ALA A 176 -9.83 -11.61 -7.87
CA ALA A 176 -9.94 -12.10 -9.25
C ALA A 176 -11.33 -11.86 -9.87
N GLU A 177 -12.35 -11.60 -9.05
CA GLU A 177 -13.69 -11.23 -9.51
C GLU A 177 -13.78 -9.76 -9.96
N GLY A 178 -12.72 -8.96 -9.73
CA GLY A 178 -12.66 -7.52 -10.03
C GLY A 178 -11.57 -7.13 -11.03
N PRO A 179 -11.61 -5.90 -11.53
CA PRO A 179 -10.62 -5.40 -12.48
C PRO A 179 -9.30 -5.00 -11.78
N TRP A 180 -8.48 -5.96 -11.39
CA TRP A 180 -7.17 -5.69 -10.83
C TRP A 180 -6.12 -5.55 -11.93
N PRO A 181 -5.34 -4.46 -11.93
CA PRO A 181 -4.39 -4.22 -13.01
C PRO A 181 -3.21 -5.18 -12.98
N GLN A 182 -2.70 -5.53 -11.80
CA GLN A 182 -1.57 -6.46 -11.64
C GLN A 182 -1.47 -6.99 -10.22
N ILE A 183 -1.38 -8.30 -10.04
CA ILE A 183 -1.10 -8.96 -8.77
C ILE A 183 0.23 -9.70 -8.87
N ASP A 184 1.15 -9.34 -7.98
CA ASP A 184 2.44 -10.00 -7.84
C ASP A 184 2.47 -10.83 -6.56
N LEU A 185 3.25 -11.90 -6.57
CA LEU A 185 3.46 -12.79 -5.44
C LEU A 185 4.91 -12.75 -4.99
N ALA A 186 5.15 -12.48 -3.70
CA ALA A 186 6.46 -12.51 -3.09
C ALA A 186 6.51 -13.54 -1.94
N LEU A 187 7.66 -14.21 -1.80
CA LEU A 187 7.94 -15.11 -0.67
C LEU A 187 8.80 -14.37 0.35
N ALA A 188 8.33 -14.29 1.60
CA ALA A 188 9.11 -13.84 2.73
C ALA A 188 9.70 -15.03 3.47
N GLY A 189 10.91 -14.84 4.03
CA GLY A 189 11.64 -15.91 4.73
C GLY A 189 12.61 -16.64 3.82
N GLY A 190 13.32 -17.65 4.39
CA GLY A 190 14.47 -18.30 3.78
C GLY A 190 14.18 -18.89 2.40
N ARG A 191 15.03 -18.48 1.45
CA ARG A 191 15.01 -18.95 0.06
C ARG A 191 15.36 -20.44 -0.10
N ASP A 192 15.77 -21.08 1.00
CA ASP A 192 16.43 -22.39 0.96
C ASP A 192 15.49 -23.57 1.21
N SER A 193 14.19 -23.32 1.40
CA SER A 193 13.23 -24.40 1.55
C SER A 193 12.60 -24.73 0.20
N ARG A 194 12.93 -25.87 -0.37
CA ARG A 194 12.25 -26.45 -1.54
C ARG A 194 10.73 -26.52 -1.34
N ASP A 195 10.32 -26.71 -0.08
CA ASP A 195 8.91 -26.81 0.27
C ASP A 195 8.20 -25.45 0.14
N ALA A 196 8.84 -24.34 0.55
CA ALA A 196 8.30 -23.01 0.38
C ALA A 196 8.19 -22.62 -1.10
N GLU A 197 9.17 -22.98 -1.92
CA GLU A 197 9.15 -22.81 -3.37
C GLU A 197 7.99 -23.60 -4.01
N ALA A 198 7.80 -24.86 -3.61
CA ALA A 198 6.72 -25.70 -4.09
C ALA A 198 5.34 -25.13 -3.68
N LEU A 199 5.20 -24.63 -2.46
CA LEU A 199 3.96 -23.99 -2.01
C LEU A 199 3.58 -22.77 -2.85
N ILE A 200 4.54 -21.91 -3.17
CA ILE A 200 4.34 -20.74 -4.02
C ILE A 200 3.98 -21.13 -5.46
N ALA A 201 4.66 -22.13 -6.02
CA ALA A 201 4.36 -22.63 -7.35
C ALA A 201 2.94 -23.22 -7.40
N ASN A 202 2.56 -23.99 -6.40
CA ASN A 202 1.22 -24.57 -6.26
C ASN A 202 0.14 -23.48 -6.10
N LEU A 203 0.41 -22.43 -5.31
CA LEU A 203 -0.49 -21.28 -5.19
C LEU A 203 -0.71 -20.61 -6.54
N GLY A 204 0.35 -20.35 -7.30
CA GLY A 204 0.25 -19.75 -8.64
C GLY A 204 -0.55 -20.63 -9.63
N ALA A 205 -0.28 -21.94 -9.63
CA ALA A 205 -0.99 -22.90 -10.48
C ALA A 205 -2.49 -22.98 -10.10
N MET A 206 -2.80 -23.00 -8.81
CA MET A 206 -4.18 -23.06 -8.31
C MET A 206 -4.96 -21.78 -8.66
N VAL A 207 -4.36 -20.60 -8.50
CA VAL A 207 -4.97 -19.32 -8.88
C VAL A 207 -5.23 -19.30 -10.38
N LEU A 208 -4.25 -19.69 -11.19
CA LEU A 208 -4.41 -19.75 -12.65
C LEU A 208 -5.54 -20.69 -13.06
N ALA A 209 -5.61 -21.87 -12.47
CA ALA A 209 -6.63 -22.87 -12.78
C ALA A 209 -8.06 -22.43 -12.42
N HIS A 210 -8.24 -21.71 -11.30
CA HIS A 210 -9.57 -21.34 -10.80
C HIS A 210 -10.06 -19.97 -11.25
N SER A 211 -9.16 -19.03 -11.49
CA SER A 211 -9.53 -17.65 -11.84
C SER A 211 -8.98 -17.16 -13.18
N GLY A 212 -8.14 -17.95 -13.85
CA GLY A 212 -7.47 -17.54 -15.10
C GLY A 212 -6.40 -16.46 -14.88
N LEU A 213 -6.13 -16.06 -13.62
CA LEU A 213 -5.19 -15.01 -13.30
C LEU A 213 -3.77 -15.55 -13.19
N ALA A 214 -2.86 -15.06 -14.03
CA ALA A 214 -1.44 -15.38 -13.94
C ALA A 214 -0.76 -14.46 -12.93
N LEU A 215 -0.24 -15.04 -11.82
CA LEU A 215 0.53 -14.31 -10.83
C LEU A 215 1.99 -14.18 -11.27
N ARG A 216 2.53 -12.96 -11.21
CA ARG A 216 3.95 -12.73 -11.43
C ARG A 216 4.70 -12.89 -10.12
N ARG A 217 5.68 -13.80 -10.08
CA ARG A 217 6.57 -13.93 -8.94
C ARG A 217 7.62 -12.83 -8.92
N ILE A 218 7.81 -12.23 -7.75
CA ILE A 218 8.84 -11.21 -7.52
C ILE A 218 9.68 -11.56 -6.29
N ASN A 219 10.95 -11.17 -6.31
CA ASN A 219 11.86 -11.31 -5.17
C ASN A 219 12.10 -9.99 -4.44
N ARG A 220 11.87 -8.88 -5.12
CA ARG A 220 12.06 -7.52 -4.61
C ARG A 220 10.96 -6.60 -5.10
N LEU A 221 10.70 -5.56 -4.31
CA LEU A 221 9.78 -4.48 -4.66
C LEU A 221 10.48 -3.49 -5.62
N GLU A 222 10.98 -3.97 -6.74
CA GLU A 222 11.61 -3.09 -7.71
C GLU A 222 10.57 -2.16 -8.32
N ALA A 223 10.91 -0.87 -8.41
CA ALA A 223 10.24 -0.01 -9.35
C ALA A 223 10.63 -0.54 -10.74
N SER A 224 9.75 -1.28 -11.38
CA SER A 224 9.93 -1.61 -12.79
C SER A 224 10.08 -0.29 -13.54
N ALA A 225 11.17 -0.12 -14.26
CA ALA A 225 11.36 1.03 -15.15
C ALA A 225 10.20 1.18 -16.14
N ALA A 226 9.55 0.07 -16.51
CA ALA A 226 8.35 0.04 -17.32
C ALA A 226 7.12 0.64 -16.60
N ALA A 227 6.97 0.43 -15.27
CA ALA A 227 5.88 1.05 -14.51
C ALA A 227 6.12 2.56 -14.31
N ALA A 228 7.37 2.97 -14.16
CA ALA A 228 7.73 4.39 -14.10
C ALA A 228 7.47 5.10 -15.44
N ALA A 229 7.65 4.43 -16.56
CA ALA A 229 7.38 4.98 -17.89
C ALA A 229 5.88 5.11 -18.20
N MET A 230 5.01 4.31 -17.56
CA MET A 230 3.55 4.39 -17.74
C MET A 230 2.86 5.46 -16.86
N VAL A 231 3.54 6.03 -15.86
CA VAL A 231 2.96 6.95 -14.87
C VAL A 231 3.51 8.37 -15.05
N SER A 232 3.66 8.83 -16.29
CA SER A 232 4.21 10.17 -16.57
C SER A 232 3.18 11.28 -16.63
N ASP A 233 1.93 11.07 -16.23
CA ASP A 233 0.87 12.03 -16.52
C ASP A 233 0.13 12.53 -15.28
N GLU A 234 -0.15 13.82 -15.21
CA GLU A 234 -1.00 14.47 -14.19
C GLU A 234 -2.40 13.84 -14.15
N GLN A 235 -2.88 13.33 -15.27
CA GLN A 235 -4.10 12.55 -15.39
C GLN A 235 -4.09 11.28 -14.54
N GLU A 236 -2.95 10.63 -14.33
CA GLU A 236 -2.85 9.43 -13.48
C GLU A 236 -3.00 9.75 -11.98
N ARG A 237 -2.57 10.95 -11.53
CA ARG A 237 -2.81 11.40 -10.15
C ARG A 237 -4.28 11.60 -9.88
N GLU A 238 -4.95 12.30 -10.79
CA GLU A 238 -6.40 12.53 -10.71
C GLU A 238 -7.14 11.21 -10.73
N ARG A 239 -6.78 10.30 -11.64
CA ARG A 239 -7.36 8.96 -11.72
C ARG A 239 -7.14 8.11 -10.47
N PHE A 240 -5.97 8.19 -9.80
CA PHE A 240 -5.75 7.48 -8.54
C PHE A 240 -6.70 7.97 -7.45
N LEU A 241 -6.78 9.29 -7.24
CA LEU A 241 -7.69 9.86 -6.26
C LEU A 241 -9.16 9.60 -6.62
N GLU A 242 -9.53 9.70 -7.89
CA GLU A 242 -10.86 9.33 -8.37
C GLU A 242 -11.19 7.86 -8.09
N ARG A 243 -10.23 6.95 -8.27
CA ARG A 243 -10.40 5.53 -7.91
C ARG A 243 -10.61 5.35 -6.42
N VAL A 244 -9.78 5.99 -5.56
CA VAL A 244 -9.95 5.95 -4.10
C VAL A 244 -11.36 6.40 -3.73
N LEU A 245 -11.79 7.54 -4.22
CA LEU A 245 -13.13 8.09 -3.95
C LEU A 245 -14.26 7.23 -4.55
N GLY A 246 -14.02 6.62 -5.71
CA GLY A 246 -14.93 5.68 -6.34
C GLY A 246 -15.13 4.40 -5.52
N PHE A 247 -14.04 3.86 -4.94
CA PHE A 247 -14.11 2.70 -4.04
C PHE A 247 -14.75 3.06 -2.71
N ALA A 248 -14.44 4.23 -2.13
CA ALA A 248 -15.08 4.72 -0.91
C ALA A 248 -16.60 4.80 -1.03
N ARG A 249 -17.11 5.30 -2.16
CA ARG A 249 -18.57 5.41 -2.44
C ARG A 249 -19.25 4.05 -2.64
N ARG A 250 -18.56 3.08 -3.24
CA ARG A 250 -19.12 1.73 -3.45
C ARG A 250 -19.27 0.99 -2.13
N GLY A 251 -18.30 1.10 -1.22
CA GLY A 251 -18.42 0.53 0.12
C GLY A 251 -19.65 1.04 0.88
N SER A 252 -20.04 2.32 0.72
CA SER A 252 -21.27 2.88 1.29
C SER A 252 -22.55 2.26 0.74
N ARG A 253 -22.54 1.81 -0.53
CA ARG A 253 -23.74 1.23 -1.15
C ARG A 253 -23.98 -0.22 -0.71
N THR A 254 -22.91 -0.98 -0.46
CA THR A 254 -23.03 -2.37 0.02
C THR A 254 -23.60 -2.42 1.44
N LEU A 255 -23.27 -1.45 2.30
CA LEU A 255 -23.81 -1.34 3.66
C LEU A 255 -25.29 -0.84 3.71
N ALA A 256 -25.80 -0.23 2.65
CA ALA A 256 -27.17 0.30 2.58
C ALA A 256 -28.21 -0.75 2.16
N PHE A 257 -27.81 -1.96 1.77
CA PHE A 257 -28.71 -3.04 1.38
C PHE A 257 -28.91 -4.12 2.46
N GLU A 258 -28.28 -3.98 3.64
CA GLU A 258 -28.42 -4.90 4.78
C GLU A 258 -29.24 -4.32 5.96
N VAL A 259 -30.17 -3.39 5.69
CA VAL A 259 -31.15 -2.90 6.70
C VAL A 259 -32.56 -3.15 6.21
#